data_f69dba0b7783e8695ac1890b26693885
#
_entry.id   f69dba0b7783e8695ac1890b26693885
#
_cell.length_a   1.000
_cell.length_b   1.000
_cell.length_c   1.000
_cell.angle_alpha   90.00
_cell.angle_beta   90.00
_cell.angle_gamma   90.00
#
_symmetry.space_group_name_H-M   'P 1'
#
loop_
_entity.id
_entity.type
_entity.pdbx_description
1 polymer ?
#
loop_
_entity_poly.entity_id
_entity_poly.type
_entity_poly.pdbx_seq_one_letter_code
_entity_poly.pdbx_strand_id
1 'polypeptide(L)'
;MSDQNNREYELNINGNRFQISSNCGEEHIRKVERFLDEQISEVNRQTNAYGPTNLAFLVALNLADELLNLRGRLSRYEEVEEGLSRLCERLENVLSSPANLDQNGIALPDLSSRF
;
A
#
# COMPACT_ATOMS: atom_id res chain seq x y z
N MET A 1 1.41 17.18 23.83
CA MET A 1 2.84 17.09 23.66
C MET A 1 3.22 15.85 22.87
N SER A 2 3.36 16.07 21.59
CA SER A 2 3.70 14.99 20.68
C SER A 2 5.10 14.41 20.91
N ASP A 3 5.98 15.21 21.53
CA ASP A 3 7.36 14.80 21.77
C ASP A 3 7.50 13.71 22.82
N GLN A 4 6.49 13.54 23.65
CA GLN A 4 6.53 12.52 24.71
C GLN A 4 6.50 11.11 24.17
N ASN A 5 5.96 10.93 22.99
CA ASN A 5 5.88 9.61 22.35
C ASN A 5 7.06 9.32 21.45
N ASN A 6 7.88 10.32 21.17
CA ASN A 6 9.06 10.14 20.34
C ASN A 6 10.19 9.55 21.17
N ARG A 7 10.80 8.52 20.63
CA ARG A 7 11.98 7.91 21.19
C ARG A 7 13.08 7.91 20.16
N GLU A 8 14.31 7.94 20.64
CA GLU A 8 15.46 7.84 19.77
C GLU A 8 15.84 6.38 19.58
N TYR A 9 16.09 6.03 18.34
CA TYR A 9 16.52 4.68 17.98
C TYR A 9 17.79 4.75 17.17
N GLU A 10 18.69 3.82 17.44
CA GLU A 10 19.88 3.65 16.63
C GLU A 10 19.62 2.55 15.61
N LEU A 11 19.80 2.87 14.34
CA LEU A 11 19.65 1.93 13.23
C LEU A 11 21.00 1.64 12.62
N ASN A 12 21.22 0.39 12.25
CA ASN A 12 22.38 -0.01 11.51
C ASN A 12 21.91 -0.53 10.15
N ILE A 13 22.19 0.23 9.13
CA ILE A 13 21.77 -0.09 7.76
C ILE A 13 23.01 -0.11 6.87
N ASN A 14 23.29 -1.25 6.28
CA ASN A 14 24.43 -1.45 5.41
C ASN A 14 25.77 -1.02 6.08
N GLY A 15 25.90 -1.31 7.36
CA GLY A 15 27.09 -0.95 8.12
C GLY A 15 27.14 0.49 8.61
N ASN A 16 26.19 1.31 8.25
CA ASN A 16 26.09 2.70 8.68
C ASN A 16 25.15 2.83 9.86
N ARG A 17 25.55 3.61 10.86
CA ARG A 17 24.73 3.86 12.03
C ARG A 17 24.01 5.17 11.89
N PHE A 18 22.71 5.14 12.18
CA PHE A 18 21.86 6.33 12.16
C PHE A 18 21.10 6.42 13.45
N GLN A 19 20.91 7.64 13.92
CA GLN A 19 19.99 7.90 15.01
C GLN A 19 18.77 8.58 14.45
N ILE A 20 17.60 8.03 14.77
CA ILE A 20 16.35 8.61 14.36
C ILE A 20 15.45 8.81 15.56
N SER A 21 14.54 9.75 15.44
CA SER A 21 13.50 9.97 16.44
C SER A 21 12.16 9.58 15.81
N SER A 22 11.43 8.73 16.51
CA SER A 22 10.16 8.22 15.96
C SER A 22 9.20 7.86 17.09
N ASN A 23 7.92 7.97 16.80
CA ASN A 23 6.86 7.54 17.69
C ASN A 23 6.27 6.19 17.29
N CYS A 24 6.86 5.52 16.31
CA CYS A 24 6.31 4.29 15.74
C CYS A 24 6.53 3.03 16.58
N GLY A 25 7.35 3.08 17.59
CA GLY A 25 7.65 1.92 18.40
C GLY A 25 8.81 1.10 17.84
N GLU A 26 9.48 0.39 18.73
CA GLU A 26 10.70 -0.33 18.38
C GLU A 26 10.47 -1.46 17.39
N GLU A 27 9.39 -2.19 17.53
CA GLU A 27 9.10 -3.31 16.64
C GLU A 27 8.98 -2.86 15.18
N HIS A 28 8.27 -1.77 14.97
CA HIS A 28 8.13 -1.20 13.63
C HIS A 28 9.47 -0.70 13.09
N ILE A 29 10.23 -0.02 13.94
CA ILE A 29 11.55 0.50 13.56
C ILE A 29 12.49 -0.63 13.15
N ARG A 30 12.45 -1.75 13.86
CA ARG A 30 13.28 -2.90 13.51
C ARG A 30 12.86 -3.55 12.20
N LYS A 31 11.56 -3.54 11.89
CA LYS A 31 11.06 -4.02 10.61
C LYS A 31 11.56 -3.13 9.47
N VAL A 32 11.51 -1.84 9.66
CA VAL A 32 12.01 -0.88 8.67
C VAL A 32 13.50 -1.06 8.44
N GLU A 33 14.25 -1.21 9.51
CA GLU A 33 15.69 -1.42 9.43
C GLU A 33 16.03 -2.66 8.60
N ARG A 34 15.38 -3.77 8.89
CA ARG A 34 15.63 -5.02 8.17
C ARG A 34 15.20 -4.91 6.71
N PHE A 35 14.06 -4.29 6.48
CA PHE A 35 13.56 -4.11 5.12
C PHE A 35 14.53 -3.27 4.27
N LEU A 36 15.01 -2.17 4.81
CA LEU A 36 15.97 -1.32 4.10
C LEU A 36 17.28 -2.06 3.85
N ASP A 37 17.76 -2.78 4.83
CA ASP A 37 19.00 -3.54 4.66
C ASP A 37 18.86 -4.57 3.54
N GLU A 38 17.73 -5.25 3.47
CA GLU A 38 17.43 -6.19 2.39
C GLU A 38 17.35 -5.50 1.03
N GLN A 39 16.68 -4.35 0.97
CA GLN A 39 16.55 -3.60 -0.28
C GLN A 39 17.89 -3.11 -0.79
N ILE A 40 18.72 -2.60 0.09
CA ILE A 40 20.05 -2.15 -0.27
C ILE A 40 20.90 -3.30 -0.79
N SER A 41 20.85 -4.44 -0.12
CA SER A 41 21.57 -5.64 -0.55
C SER A 41 21.10 -6.10 -1.92
N GLU A 42 19.80 -6.08 -2.16
CA GLU A 42 19.21 -6.51 -3.42
C GLU A 42 19.64 -5.60 -4.57
N VAL A 43 19.54 -4.30 -4.38
CA VAL A 43 19.95 -3.33 -5.41
C VAL A 43 21.44 -3.42 -5.67
N ASN A 44 22.24 -3.61 -4.62
CA ASN A 44 23.69 -3.73 -4.76
C ASN A 44 24.09 -4.96 -5.57
N ARG A 45 23.34 -6.04 -5.48
CA ARG A 45 23.59 -7.23 -6.28
C ARG A 45 23.23 -7.05 -7.75
N GLN A 46 22.17 -6.29 -8.01
CA GLN A 46 21.64 -6.14 -9.37
C GLN A 46 22.33 -5.04 -10.16
N THR A 47 22.97 -4.12 -9.48
CA THR A 47 23.56 -2.95 -10.13
C THR A 47 25.00 -2.78 -9.69
N ASN A 48 25.81 -2.16 -10.56
CA ASN A 48 27.15 -1.74 -10.21
C ASN A 48 27.11 -0.27 -9.78
N ALA A 49 26.46 0.01 -8.67
CA ALA A 49 26.43 1.36 -8.15
C ALA A 49 27.78 1.72 -7.58
N TYR A 50 28.33 2.85 -8.04
CA TYR A 50 29.60 3.34 -7.56
C TYR A 50 29.35 4.28 -6.38
N GLY A 51 29.69 3.80 -5.19
CA GLY A 51 29.61 4.59 -3.98
C GLY A 51 28.27 4.53 -3.28
N PRO A 52 28.27 4.84 -1.96
CA PRO A 52 27.07 4.71 -1.14
C PRO A 52 25.97 5.70 -1.51
N THR A 53 26.32 6.87 -2.01
CA THR A 53 25.32 7.87 -2.41
C THR A 53 24.53 7.39 -3.62
N ASN A 54 25.19 6.86 -4.63
CA ASN A 54 24.51 6.32 -5.81
C ASN A 54 23.64 5.13 -5.46
N LEU A 55 24.13 4.27 -4.57
CA LEU A 55 23.36 3.12 -4.10
C LEU A 55 22.10 3.59 -3.39
N ALA A 56 22.21 4.60 -2.54
CA ALA A 56 21.05 5.16 -1.83
C ALA A 56 20.01 5.73 -2.80
N PHE A 57 20.44 6.44 -3.84
CA PHE A 57 19.53 6.96 -4.85
C PHE A 57 18.83 5.84 -5.61
N LEU A 58 19.55 4.80 -5.97
CA LEU A 58 18.96 3.66 -6.67
C LEU A 58 17.93 2.93 -5.80
N VAL A 59 18.23 2.75 -4.53
CA VAL A 59 17.27 2.17 -3.59
C VAL A 59 16.04 3.06 -3.46
N ALA A 60 16.24 4.37 -3.34
CA ALA A 60 15.13 5.31 -3.25
C ALA A 60 14.24 5.27 -4.50
N LEU A 61 14.85 5.21 -5.68
CA LEU A 61 14.10 5.08 -6.94
C LEU A 61 13.28 3.80 -6.97
N ASN A 62 13.87 2.69 -6.58
CA ASN A 62 13.18 1.41 -6.55
C ASN A 62 12.01 1.43 -5.58
N LEU A 63 12.22 1.98 -4.39
CA LEU A 63 11.16 2.08 -3.38
C LEU A 63 10.05 3.03 -3.82
N ALA A 64 10.41 4.14 -4.46
CA ALA A 64 9.42 5.07 -5.00
C ALA A 64 8.56 4.41 -6.07
N ASP A 65 9.17 3.63 -6.96
CA ASP A 65 8.45 2.90 -7.99
C ASP A 65 7.47 1.90 -7.38
N GLU A 66 7.93 1.12 -6.42
CA GLU A 66 7.07 0.16 -5.72
C GLU A 66 5.93 0.85 -4.98
N LEU A 67 6.21 1.96 -4.33
CA LEU A 67 5.19 2.71 -3.60
C LEU A 67 4.12 3.25 -4.54
N LEU A 68 4.52 3.80 -5.68
CA LEU A 68 3.57 4.31 -6.66
C LEU A 68 2.72 3.18 -7.25
N ASN A 69 3.33 2.03 -7.50
CA ASN A 69 2.60 0.85 -7.97
C ASN A 69 1.58 0.38 -6.94
N LEU A 70 1.96 0.34 -5.67
CA LEU A 70 1.06 -0.06 -4.59
C LEU A 70 -0.10 0.92 -4.43
N ARG A 71 0.18 2.21 -4.51
CA ARG A 71 -0.86 3.24 -4.46
C ARG A 71 -1.85 3.10 -5.61
N GLY A 72 -1.34 2.80 -6.79
CA GLY A 72 -2.18 2.57 -7.95
C GLY A 72 -3.10 1.36 -7.78
N ARG A 73 -2.56 0.27 -7.22
CA ARG A 73 -3.36 -0.92 -6.93
C ARG A 73 -4.42 -0.64 -5.88
N LEU A 74 -4.03 0.05 -4.81
CA LEU A 74 -4.96 0.39 -3.75
C LEU A 74 -6.11 1.25 -4.27
N SER A 75 -5.80 2.24 -5.09
CA SER A 75 -6.81 3.09 -5.71
C SER A 75 -7.80 2.27 -6.54
N ARG A 76 -7.31 1.30 -7.30
CA ARG A 76 -8.17 0.41 -8.09
C ARG A 76 -9.06 -0.46 -7.22
N TYR A 77 -8.52 -0.99 -6.12
CA TYR A 77 -9.32 -1.77 -5.18
C TYR A 77 -10.41 -0.92 -4.53
N GLU A 78 -10.10 0.30 -4.14
CA GLU A 78 -11.08 1.21 -3.59
C GLU A 78 -12.20 1.50 -4.57
N GLU A 79 -11.87 1.72 -5.84
CA GLU A 79 -12.85 1.94 -6.89
C GLU A 79 -13.76 0.72 -7.06
N VAL A 80 -13.19 -0.47 -7.03
CA VAL A 80 -13.96 -1.71 -7.13
C VAL A 80 -14.87 -1.87 -5.91
N GLU A 81 -14.38 -1.64 -4.71
CA GLU A 81 -15.18 -1.72 -3.50
C GLU A 81 -16.34 -0.74 -3.51
N GLU A 82 -16.10 0.49 -3.92
CA GLU A 82 -17.14 1.49 -4.04
C GLU A 82 -18.19 1.09 -5.09
N GLY A 83 -17.73 0.55 -6.21
CA GLY A 83 -18.61 0.05 -7.23
C GLY A 83 -19.48 -1.09 -6.75
N LEU A 84 -18.89 -2.04 -6.04
CA LEU A 84 -19.62 -3.18 -5.46
C LEU A 84 -20.60 -2.72 -4.39
N SER A 85 -20.21 -1.77 -3.58
CA SER A 85 -21.05 -1.23 -2.53
C SER A 85 -22.29 -0.56 -3.12
N ARG A 86 -22.13 0.25 -4.14
CA ARG A 86 -23.23 0.89 -4.84
C ARG A 86 -24.15 -0.13 -5.49
N LEU A 87 -23.58 -1.18 -6.04
CA LEU A 87 -24.35 -2.24 -6.66
C LEU A 87 -25.20 -2.98 -5.62
N CYS A 88 -24.60 -3.28 -4.47
CA CYS A 88 -25.33 -3.91 -3.36
C CYS A 88 -26.48 -3.06 -2.87
N GLU A 89 -26.29 -1.75 -2.74
CA GLU A 89 -27.32 -0.82 -2.35
C GLU A 89 -28.48 -0.82 -3.36
N ARG A 90 -28.17 -0.84 -4.64
CA ARG A 90 -29.18 -0.91 -5.68
C ARG A 90 -29.98 -2.20 -5.60
N LEU A 91 -29.31 -3.32 -5.38
CA LEU A 91 -29.97 -4.61 -5.26
C LEU A 91 -30.88 -4.66 -4.05
N GLU A 92 -30.43 -4.13 -2.93
CA GLU A 92 -31.24 -4.07 -1.71
C GLU A 92 -32.48 -3.22 -1.90
N ASN A 93 -32.36 -2.05 -2.51
CA ASN A 93 -33.48 -1.17 -2.77
C ASN A 93 -34.48 -1.83 -3.71
N VAL A 94 -34.00 -2.54 -4.68
CA VAL A 94 -34.83 -3.22 -5.65
C VAL A 94 -35.55 -4.40 -5.01
N LEU A 95 -34.85 -5.20 -4.20
CA LEU A 95 -35.43 -6.36 -3.52
C LEU A 95 -36.43 -5.95 -2.45
N SER A 96 -36.28 -4.78 -1.86
CA SER A 96 -37.21 -4.28 -0.85
C SER A 96 -38.51 -3.71 -1.44
N SER A 97 -38.56 -3.48 -2.75
CA SER A 97 -39.70 -2.93 -3.42
C SER A 97 -40.40 -3.99 -4.29
N PRO A 98 -41.64 -4.42 -3.94
CA PRO A 98 -42.32 -5.47 -4.72
C PRO A 98 -42.58 -5.07 -6.18
N ALA A 99 -42.77 -3.78 -6.43
CA ALA A 99 -43.04 -3.30 -7.77
C ALA A 99 -41.83 -3.45 -8.70
N ASN A 100 -40.65 -3.51 -8.14
CA ASN A 100 -39.42 -3.59 -8.91
C ASN A 100 -38.90 -5.00 -9.10
N LEU A 101 -39.52 -5.98 -8.46
CA LEU A 101 -39.08 -7.37 -8.53
C LEU A 101 -39.16 -7.92 -9.95
N ASP A 102 -40.24 -7.59 -10.69
CA ASP A 102 -40.40 -8.04 -12.05
C ASP A 102 -39.37 -7.43 -12.98
N GLN A 103 -39.03 -6.18 -12.73
CA GLN A 103 -38.00 -5.48 -13.49
C GLN A 103 -36.63 -5.98 -13.15
N ASN A 104 -36.44 -6.48 -11.95
CA ASN A 104 -35.16 -7.00 -11.51
C ASN A 104 -34.76 -8.25 -12.23
N GLY A 105 -35.71 -9.09 -12.59
CA GLY A 105 -35.41 -10.27 -13.36
C GLY A 105 -34.73 -9.93 -14.67
N ILE A 106 -35.01 -8.75 -15.19
CA ILE A 106 -34.42 -8.25 -16.42
C ILE A 106 -33.03 -7.65 -16.14
N ALA A 107 -32.88 -6.96 -15.02
CA ALA A 107 -31.66 -6.29 -14.68
C ALA A 107 -30.50 -7.25 -14.31
N LEU A 108 -30.84 -8.39 -13.75
CA LEU A 108 -29.83 -9.37 -13.31
C LEU A 108 -28.96 -9.90 -14.48
N PRO A 109 -29.51 -10.24 -15.64
CA PRO A 109 -28.67 -10.66 -16.76
C PRO A 109 -27.69 -9.57 -17.21
N ASP A 110 -28.11 -8.31 -17.14
CA ASP A 110 -27.22 -7.20 -17.48
C ASP A 110 -26.03 -7.11 -16.55
N LEU A 111 -26.26 -7.35 -15.27
CA LEU A 111 -25.19 -7.37 -14.29
C LEU A 111 -24.21 -8.51 -14.55
N SER A 112 -24.72 -9.65 -14.94
CA SER A 112 -23.89 -10.81 -15.27
C SER A 112 -23.00 -10.54 -16.47
N SER A 113 -23.50 -9.82 -17.45
CA SER A 113 -22.72 -9.55 -18.66
C SER A 113 -21.57 -8.60 -18.46
N ARG A 114 -21.54 -7.88 -17.35
CA ARG A 114 -20.46 -6.96 -17.02
C ARG A 114 -19.25 -7.65 -16.40
N PHE A 115 -19.43 -8.82 -15.90
CA PHE A 115 -18.39 -9.59 -15.30
C PHE A 115 -17.90 -10.69 -16.24
#